data_81e6f851bf14abcaa3092b46e6a8b156
#
_entry.id   81e6f851bf14abcaa3092b46e6a8b156
#
_cell.length_a   1.000
_cell.length_b   1.000
_cell.length_c   1.000
_cell.angle_alpha   90.00
_cell.angle_beta   90.00
_cell.angle_gamma   90.00
#
_symmetry.space_group_name_H-M   'P 1'
#
loop_
_entity.id
_entity.type
_entity.pdbx_description
1 polymer ?
#
loop_
_entity_poly.entity_id
_entity_poly.type
_entity_poly.pdbx_seq_one_letter_code
_entity_poly.pdbx_strand_id
1 'polypeptide(L)'
;MSRATLRVHLGYAAGVGKTSAMLAEGRRQRELGVDIVVAFVEPHGRAPVLERLQGLEVVPLRRVAYQGRLFPEMDLDAVLARHPRVALVDELAHSNVPGSRNQFRWQDVGELLDAGITVLSTLNIQHLDSLNDVVERITRTRQRTTVPDTVLATAEVELVDLPPWALRRRLADGEIFPADQVDAALANYFQESNLTALRELTLRWMATHVDDTLRARLAQQADTGSWETRERVVVALSGRTDGDQVIRRAARVAAHRYGELLAVHVVTGSEPVGDAAALTRQRELVAELGGTLHEVTAGDVPGGLLAFARAEHATLLVVGTSTSPWWRRLLNGSILGRIVRASGDIDVHVVSLDEASAERLAPPRAPSLPLRRRLVALVLAGLGLPALTGVLLPLRD
;
A
#
# COMPACT_ATOMS: atom_id res chain seq x y z
N MET A 1 9.87 33.43 3.12
CA MET A 1 9.12 32.76 2.02
C MET A 1 8.33 31.63 2.65
N SER A 2 7.02 31.51 2.43
CA SER A 2 6.20 30.37 2.88
C SER A 2 6.74 29.11 2.20
N ARG A 3 6.97 28.04 2.97
CA ARG A 3 7.39 26.74 2.44
C ARG A 3 6.28 26.21 1.51
N ALA A 4 6.65 25.65 0.36
CA ALA A 4 5.70 24.99 -0.53
C ALA A 4 4.99 23.86 0.22
N THR A 5 3.69 23.70 -0.02
CA THR A 5 2.85 22.70 0.67
C THR A 5 2.09 21.87 -0.34
N LEU A 6 1.90 20.59 -0.02
CA LEU A 6 0.96 19.72 -0.72
C LEU A 6 -0.40 19.82 -0.04
N ARG A 7 -1.46 20.13 -0.81
CA ARG A 7 -2.85 20.00 -0.35
C ARG A 7 -3.56 18.95 -1.18
N VAL A 8 -4.21 17.98 -0.53
CA VAL A 8 -4.84 16.84 -1.18
C VAL A 8 -6.33 16.80 -0.88
N HIS A 9 -7.14 16.87 -1.93
CA HIS A 9 -8.56 16.60 -1.86
C HIS A 9 -8.78 15.09 -1.88
N LEU A 10 -9.06 14.52 -0.70
CA LEU A 10 -9.24 13.10 -0.49
C LEU A 10 -10.71 12.69 -0.64
N GLY A 11 -10.97 11.59 -1.32
CA GLY A 11 -12.31 11.00 -1.40
C GLY A 11 -12.26 9.48 -1.34
N TYR A 12 -13.40 8.86 -1.04
CA TYR A 12 -13.48 7.40 -0.92
C TYR A 12 -13.65 6.67 -2.26
N ALA A 13 -14.06 7.38 -3.33
CA ALA A 13 -14.23 6.79 -4.65
C ALA A 13 -14.14 7.84 -5.78
N ALA A 14 -14.06 7.36 -7.04
CA ALA A 14 -14.22 8.22 -8.21
C ALA A 14 -15.64 8.82 -8.24
N GLY A 15 -15.76 10.08 -8.72
CA GLY A 15 -17.06 10.74 -8.87
C GLY A 15 -17.58 11.49 -7.65
N VAL A 16 -16.93 11.43 -6.48
CA VAL A 16 -17.33 12.20 -5.27
C VAL A 16 -17.17 13.72 -5.42
N GLY A 17 -16.39 14.18 -6.43
CA GLY A 17 -16.26 15.61 -6.74
C GLY A 17 -14.90 16.22 -6.45
N LYS A 18 -13.84 15.44 -6.17
CA LYS A 18 -12.50 15.92 -5.83
C LYS A 18 -11.90 16.90 -6.82
N THR A 19 -11.87 16.54 -8.12
CA THR A 19 -11.36 17.41 -9.18
C THR A 19 -12.12 18.74 -9.25
N SER A 20 -13.45 18.68 -9.06
CA SER A 20 -14.30 19.88 -9.00
C SER A 20 -13.98 20.77 -7.80
N ALA A 21 -13.72 20.17 -6.63
CA ALA A 21 -13.34 20.92 -5.41
C ALA A 21 -11.95 21.57 -5.61
N MET A 22 -10.96 20.82 -6.09
CA MET A 22 -9.63 21.32 -6.40
C MET A 22 -9.66 22.51 -7.38
N LEU A 23 -10.42 22.40 -8.47
CA LEU A 23 -10.55 23.48 -9.45
C LEU A 23 -11.28 24.69 -8.87
N ALA A 24 -12.31 24.48 -8.05
CA ALA A 24 -13.02 25.56 -7.38
C ALA A 24 -12.11 26.35 -6.43
N GLU A 25 -11.30 25.64 -5.66
CA GLU A 25 -10.28 26.25 -4.78
C GLU A 25 -9.22 27.00 -5.61
N GLY A 26 -8.73 26.41 -6.71
CA GLY A 26 -7.81 27.08 -7.62
C GLY A 26 -8.38 28.40 -8.17
N ARG A 27 -9.62 28.41 -8.62
CA ARG A 27 -10.31 29.64 -9.07
C ARG A 27 -10.42 30.67 -7.99
N ARG A 28 -10.84 30.27 -6.78
CA ARG A 28 -10.93 31.16 -5.63
C ARG A 28 -9.59 31.83 -5.32
N GLN A 29 -8.51 31.06 -5.31
CA GLN A 29 -7.16 31.59 -5.04
C GLN A 29 -6.69 32.54 -6.16
N ARG A 30 -7.00 32.21 -7.44
CA ARG A 30 -6.73 33.10 -8.57
C ARG A 30 -7.45 34.44 -8.45
N GLU A 31 -8.74 34.43 -8.05
CA GLU A 31 -9.52 35.65 -7.81
C GLU A 31 -8.89 36.53 -6.71
N LEU A 32 -8.14 35.91 -5.77
CA LEU A 32 -7.34 36.60 -4.77
C LEU A 32 -5.96 37.06 -5.27
N GLY A 33 -5.69 36.90 -6.57
CA GLY A 33 -4.44 37.34 -7.21
C GLY A 33 -3.27 36.35 -7.07
N VAL A 34 -3.51 35.10 -6.66
CA VAL A 34 -2.47 34.08 -6.61
C VAL A 34 -2.13 33.60 -8.02
N ASP A 35 -0.84 33.48 -8.35
CA ASP A 35 -0.36 32.95 -9.62
C ASP A 35 -0.54 31.41 -9.63
N ILE A 36 -1.50 30.94 -10.44
CA ILE A 36 -1.95 29.52 -10.48
C ILE A 36 -1.96 29.03 -11.91
N VAL A 37 -1.49 27.78 -12.08
CA VAL A 37 -1.64 27.04 -13.34
C VAL A 37 -2.30 25.67 -13.11
N VAL A 38 -2.98 25.18 -14.13
CA VAL A 38 -3.42 23.78 -14.23
C VAL A 38 -2.30 23.01 -14.92
N ALA A 39 -1.58 22.21 -14.17
CA ALA A 39 -0.48 21.39 -14.66
C ALA A 39 -0.97 20.06 -15.24
N PHE A 40 -1.98 19.46 -14.60
CA PHE A 40 -2.66 18.27 -15.12
C PHE A 40 -4.09 18.16 -14.58
N VAL A 41 -5.04 18.04 -15.48
CA VAL A 41 -6.42 17.65 -15.19
C VAL A 41 -6.94 16.84 -16.37
N GLU A 42 -7.53 15.69 -16.11
CA GLU A 42 -8.20 14.89 -17.13
C GLU A 42 -9.72 15.08 -17.04
N PRO A 43 -10.33 15.80 -18.01
CA PRO A 43 -11.74 16.13 -17.95
C PRO A 43 -12.67 14.92 -18.12
N HIS A 44 -12.20 13.82 -18.74
CA HIS A 44 -13.00 12.64 -19.11
C HIS A 44 -14.33 12.98 -19.82
N GLY A 45 -14.37 14.11 -20.56
CA GLY A 45 -15.58 14.59 -21.22
C GLY A 45 -16.65 15.18 -20.29
N ARG A 46 -16.36 15.40 -19.03
CA ARG A 46 -17.33 15.91 -18.03
C ARG A 46 -17.49 17.43 -18.16
N ALA A 47 -18.67 17.87 -18.61
CA ALA A 47 -18.99 19.29 -18.78
C ALA A 47 -18.70 20.15 -17.52
N PRO A 48 -19.03 19.73 -16.28
CA PRO A 48 -18.73 20.52 -15.08
C PRO A 48 -17.22 20.74 -14.83
N VAL A 49 -16.35 19.82 -15.25
CA VAL A 49 -14.90 19.98 -15.15
C VAL A 49 -14.40 20.97 -16.18
N LEU A 50 -14.88 20.86 -17.43
CA LEU A 50 -14.52 21.79 -18.50
C LEU A 50 -14.92 23.23 -18.19
N GLU A 51 -16.14 23.45 -17.64
CA GLU A 51 -16.56 24.77 -17.20
C GLU A 51 -15.67 25.36 -16.10
N ARG A 52 -15.21 24.52 -15.17
CA ARG A 52 -14.32 24.95 -14.07
C ARG A 52 -12.89 25.25 -14.52
N LEU A 53 -12.45 24.67 -15.64
CA LEU A 53 -11.17 24.98 -16.27
C LEU A 53 -11.17 26.36 -16.96
N GLN A 54 -12.36 26.86 -17.36
CA GLN A 54 -12.45 28.16 -18.01
C GLN A 54 -11.86 29.25 -17.11
N GLY A 55 -10.98 30.04 -17.73
CA GLY A 55 -10.33 31.15 -17.06
C GLY A 55 -9.10 30.78 -16.26
N LEU A 56 -8.74 29.52 -16.03
CA LEU A 56 -7.44 29.11 -15.49
C LEU A 56 -6.42 28.96 -16.61
N GLU A 57 -5.17 29.32 -16.35
CA GLU A 57 -4.04 29.03 -17.25
C GLU A 57 -3.77 27.52 -17.23
N VAL A 58 -3.75 26.87 -18.38
CA VAL A 58 -3.49 25.44 -18.52
C VAL A 58 -2.14 25.25 -19.21
N VAL A 59 -1.22 24.56 -18.57
CA VAL A 59 0.05 24.17 -19.18
C VAL A 59 -0.23 23.04 -20.18
N PRO A 60 0.24 23.17 -21.43
CA PRO A 60 0.04 22.12 -22.44
C PRO A 60 0.60 20.79 -21.99
N LEU A 61 -0.16 19.71 -22.19
CA LEU A 61 0.28 18.36 -21.84
C LEU A 61 1.36 17.87 -22.79
N ARG A 62 2.35 17.17 -22.27
CA ARG A 62 3.36 16.47 -23.05
C ARG A 62 2.75 15.18 -23.62
N ARG A 63 3.03 14.90 -24.90
CA ARG A 63 2.61 13.65 -25.52
C ARG A 63 3.75 12.64 -25.48
N VAL A 64 3.56 11.54 -24.75
CA VAL A 64 4.55 10.46 -24.61
C VAL A 64 4.14 9.29 -25.50
N ALA A 65 5.06 8.85 -26.38
CA ALA A 65 4.81 7.72 -27.25
C ALA A 65 5.10 6.41 -26.50
N TYR A 66 4.11 5.53 -26.43
CA TYR A 66 4.25 4.20 -25.85
C TYR A 66 3.42 3.17 -26.61
N GLN A 67 4.01 2.04 -27.00
CA GLN A 67 3.37 0.96 -27.76
C GLN A 67 2.59 1.46 -29.01
N GLY A 68 3.17 2.41 -29.75
CA GLY A 68 2.57 2.96 -30.97
C GLY A 68 1.41 3.93 -30.76
N ARG A 69 1.14 4.35 -29.50
CA ARG A 69 0.12 5.35 -29.16
C ARG A 69 0.75 6.56 -28.47
N LEU A 70 0.09 7.70 -28.56
CA LEU A 70 0.48 8.93 -27.86
C LEU A 70 -0.44 9.12 -26.64
N PHE A 71 0.17 9.20 -25.48
CA PHE A 71 -0.53 9.41 -24.20
C PHE A 71 -0.26 10.83 -23.70
N PRO A 72 -1.29 11.54 -23.21
CA PRO A 72 -1.10 12.85 -22.59
C PRO A 72 -0.57 12.66 -21.17
N GLU A 73 0.55 13.32 -20.87
CA GLU A 73 1.14 13.38 -19.52
C GLU A 73 1.39 14.82 -19.11
N MET A 74 1.55 15.06 -17.81
CA MET A 74 1.96 16.35 -17.29
C MET A 74 3.35 16.73 -17.86
N ASP A 75 3.48 17.94 -18.39
CA ASP A 75 4.79 18.48 -18.77
C ASP A 75 5.45 19.11 -17.54
N LEU A 76 6.12 18.27 -16.75
CA LEU A 76 6.80 18.70 -15.53
C LEU A 76 7.84 19.80 -15.80
N ASP A 77 8.61 19.69 -16.90
CA ASP A 77 9.63 20.66 -17.25
C ASP A 77 9.01 22.02 -17.60
N ALA A 78 7.87 22.03 -18.30
CA ALA A 78 7.14 23.25 -18.61
C ALA A 78 6.57 23.92 -17.35
N VAL A 79 6.03 23.13 -16.40
CA VAL A 79 5.53 23.66 -15.11
C VAL A 79 6.67 24.25 -14.27
N LEU A 80 7.80 23.56 -14.19
CA LEU A 80 8.99 24.03 -13.48
C LEU A 80 9.53 25.32 -14.11
N ALA A 81 9.60 25.39 -15.44
CA ALA A 81 10.05 26.60 -16.17
C ALA A 81 9.08 27.79 -15.99
N ARG A 82 7.75 27.53 -15.98
CA ARG A 82 6.71 28.55 -15.72
C ARG A 82 6.78 29.09 -14.30
N HIS A 83 7.20 28.24 -13.34
CA HIS A 83 7.39 28.52 -11.93
C HIS A 83 6.21 29.25 -11.28
N PRO A 84 4.97 28.69 -11.34
CA PRO A 84 3.82 29.29 -10.70
C PRO A 84 3.93 29.21 -9.17
N ARG A 85 3.16 30.03 -8.46
CA ARG A 85 3.04 29.89 -7.01
C ARG A 85 2.28 28.65 -6.61
N VAL A 86 1.26 28.25 -7.42
CA VAL A 86 0.43 27.07 -7.16
C VAL A 86 0.22 26.30 -8.48
N ALA A 87 0.38 24.99 -8.44
CA ALA A 87 0.05 24.07 -9.52
C ALA A 87 -1.11 23.14 -9.13
N LEU A 88 -2.10 23.01 -10.03
CA LEU A 88 -3.20 22.05 -9.88
C LEU A 88 -2.83 20.76 -10.63
N VAL A 89 -2.72 19.66 -9.89
CA VAL A 89 -2.30 18.34 -10.40
C VAL A 89 -3.30 17.28 -9.97
N ASP A 90 -4.19 16.86 -10.86
CA ASP A 90 -5.17 15.81 -10.59
C ASP A 90 -4.52 14.42 -10.56
N GLU A 91 -5.16 13.48 -9.87
CA GLU A 91 -4.78 12.06 -9.82
C GLU A 91 -3.35 11.79 -9.29
N LEU A 92 -3.09 12.13 -8.02
CA LEU A 92 -1.79 11.93 -7.36
C LEU A 92 -1.24 10.49 -7.48
N ALA A 93 -2.12 9.49 -7.54
CA ALA A 93 -1.75 8.07 -7.64
C ALA A 93 -1.52 7.56 -9.07
N HIS A 94 -1.50 8.47 -10.07
CA HIS A 94 -1.29 8.06 -11.46
C HIS A 94 0.09 7.43 -11.67
N SER A 95 0.13 6.32 -12.45
CA SER A 95 1.38 5.79 -13.00
C SER A 95 1.67 6.47 -14.32
N ASN A 96 2.76 7.19 -14.39
CA ASN A 96 3.20 7.85 -15.61
C ASN A 96 3.54 6.82 -16.70
N VAL A 97 3.38 7.21 -17.94
CA VAL A 97 3.70 6.34 -19.09
C VAL A 97 5.18 5.95 -19.07
N PRO A 98 5.52 4.66 -19.32
CA PRO A 98 6.92 4.23 -19.40
C PRO A 98 7.74 5.09 -20.38
N GLY A 99 8.89 5.59 -19.91
CA GLY A 99 9.71 6.58 -20.62
C GLY A 99 9.48 8.01 -20.15
N SER A 100 8.56 8.25 -19.22
CA SER A 100 8.47 9.50 -18.48
C SER A 100 9.66 9.64 -17.50
N ARG A 101 9.92 10.88 -17.05
CA ARG A 101 11.02 11.18 -16.12
C ARG A 101 10.86 10.44 -14.79
N ASN A 102 9.67 10.43 -14.23
CA ASN A 102 9.33 9.71 -13.02
C ASN A 102 8.32 8.61 -13.32
N GLN A 103 8.32 7.55 -12.49
CA GLN A 103 7.40 6.43 -12.64
C GLN A 103 5.98 6.78 -12.18
N PHE A 104 5.86 7.65 -11.15
CA PHE A 104 4.58 8.01 -10.55
C PHE A 104 4.42 9.53 -10.48
N ARG A 105 3.19 9.99 -10.59
CA ARG A 105 2.85 11.42 -10.51
C ARG A 105 3.17 12.03 -9.15
N TRP A 106 3.05 11.29 -8.05
CA TRP A 106 3.44 11.79 -6.75
C TRP A 106 4.93 12.15 -6.66
N GLN A 107 5.80 11.52 -7.47
CA GLN A 107 7.22 11.88 -7.58
C GLN A 107 7.39 13.21 -8.34
N ASP A 108 6.62 13.41 -9.42
CA ASP A 108 6.61 14.70 -10.12
C ASP A 108 6.14 15.83 -9.19
N VAL A 109 5.12 15.56 -8.37
CA VAL A 109 4.64 16.50 -7.34
C VAL A 109 5.74 16.79 -6.31
N GLY A 110 6.54 15.81 -5.92
CA GLY A 110 7.71 16.00 -5.06
C GLY A 110 8.69 17.02 -5.64
N GLU A 111 9.03 16.91 -6.93
CA GLU A 111 9.93 17.86 -7.61
C GLU A 111 9.33 19.28 -7.68
N LEU A 112 8.01 19.42 -7.87
CA LEU A 112 7.36 20.74 -7.84
C LEU A 112 7.45 21.36 -6.44
N LEU A 113 7.23 20.59 -5.38
CA LEU A 113 7.35 21.05 -4.00
C LEU A 113 8.79 21.46 -3.66
N ASP A 114 9.78 20.67 -4.10
CA ASP A 114 11.20 20.96 -3.91
C ASP A 114 11.63 22.26 -4.64
N ALA A 115 10.98 22.52 -5.79
CA ALA A 115 11.15 23.78 -6.53
C ALA A 115 10.42 24.98 -5.88
N GLY A 116 9.72 24.80 -4.76
CA GLY A 116 9.01 25.87 -4.06
C GLY A 116 7.59 26.14 -4.58
N ILE A 117 7.03 25.26 -5.41
CA ILE A 117 5.70 25.38 -5.98
C ILE A 117 4.71 24.62 -5.10
N THR A 118 3.71 25.30 -4.56
CA THR A 118 2.60 24.66 -3.82
C THR A 118 1.74 23.84 -4.78
N VAL A 119 1.33 22.65 -4.37
CA VAL A 119 0.52 21.75 -5.20
C VAL A 119 -0.83 21.47 -4.55
N LEU A 120 -1.91 21.64 -5.32
CA LEU A 120 -3.23 21.10 -5.01
C LEU A 120 -3.45 19.85 -5.84
N SER A 121 -3.78 18.74 -5.19
CA SER A 121 -3.97 17.45 -5.86
C SER A 121 -5.21 16.70 -5.38
N THR A 122 -5.51 15.56 -6.01
CA THR A 122 -6.63 14.71 -5.63
C THR A 122 -6.16 13.28 -5.39
N LEU A 123 -6.83 12.59 -4.45
CA LEU A 123 -6.53 11.20 -4.15
C LEU A 123 -7.80 10.45 -3.75
N ASN A 124 -7.92 9.18 -4.15
CA ASN A 124 -8.87 8.24 -3.58
C ASN A 124 -8.21 7.43 -2.48
N ILE A 125 -8.93 7.16 -1.40
CA ILE A 125 -8.46 6.38 -0.24
C ILE A 125 -7.87 5.02 -0.63
N GLN A 126 -8.39 4.41 -1.70
CA GLN A 126 -7.96 3.12 -2.21
C GLN A 126 -6.51 3.07 -2.68
N HIS A 127 -5.93 4.22 -2.97
CA HIS A 127 -4.54 4.34 -3.43
C HIS A 127 -3.54 4.59 -2.30
N LEU A 128 -3.97 4.67 -1.04
CA LEU A 128 -3.06 4.70 0.10
C LEU A 128 -2.42 3.33 0.32
N ASP A 129 -1.11 3.31 0.38
CA ASP A 129 -0.37 2.05 0.43
C ASP A 129 -0.68 1.24 1.69
N SER A 130 -0.77 1.87 2.86
CA SER A 130 -1.12 1.20 4.12
C SER A 130 -2.53 0.60 4.13
N LEU A 131 -3.43 1.04 3.25
CA LEU A 131 -4.83 0.60 3.20
C LEU A 131 -5.14 -0.38 2.07
N ASN A 132 -4.17 -0.68 1.18
CA ASN A 132 -4.40 -1.48 -0.01
C ASN A 132 -5.01 -2.86 0.29
N ASP A 133 -4.54 -3.55 1.33
CA ASP A 133 -5.08 -4.85 1.76
C ASP A 133 -6.51 -4.77 2.33
N VAL A 134 -6.86 -3.67 2.99
CA VAL A 134 -8.22 -3.42 3.50
C VAL A 134 -9.18 -3.16 2.35
N VAL A 135 -8.75 -2.31 1.41
CA VAL A 135 -9.52 -1.99 0.19
C VAL A 135 -9.76 -3.24 -0.67
N GLU A 136 -8.74 -4.10 -0.83
CA GLU A 136 -8.89 -5.36 -1.54
C GLU A 136 -9.93 -6.28 -0.89
N ARG A 137 -9.97 -6.36 0.44
CA ARG A 137 -11.00 -7.13 1.15
C ARG A 137 -12.41 -6.59 0.95
N ILE A 138 -12.58 -5.27 0.92
CA ILE A 138 -13.87 -4.62 0.71
C ILE A 138 -14.34 -4.79 -0.74
N THR A 139 -13.48 -4.45 -1.70
CA THR A 139 -13.87 -4.29 -3.11
C THR A 139 -13.59 -5.51 -3.98
N ARG A 140 -12.87 -6.51 -3.45
CA ARG A 140 -12.33 -7.67 -4.18
C ARG A 140 -11.39 -7.27 -5.33
N THR A 141 -10.89 -6.04 -5.32
CA THR A 141 -10.01 -5.48 -6.35
C THR A 141 -8.77 -4.88 -5.69
N ARG A 142 -7.61 -5.41 -6.04
CA ARG A 142 -6.33 -4.86 -5.60
C ARG A 142 -5.94 -3.67 -6.45
N GLN A 143 -5.58 -2.58 -5.82
CA GLN A 143 -5.04 -1.43 -6.53
C GLN A 143 -3.57 -1.70 -6.91
N ARG A 144 -3.24 -1.40 -8.17
CA ARG A 144 -1.87 -1.62 -8.69
C ARG A 144 -0.99 -0.40 -8.46
N THR A 145 -1.59 0.77 -8.33
CA THR A 145 -0.91 2.05 -8.12
C THR A 145 -1.25 2.57 -6.74
N THR A 146 -0.23 2.81 -5.94
CA THR A 146 -0.37 3.31 -4.57
C THR A 146 0.49 4.56 -4.38
N VAL A 147 0.13 5.36 -3.40
CA VAL A 147 0.89 6.51 -2.92
C VAL A 147 1.41 6.15 -1.53
N PRO A 148 2.73 6.25 -1.29
CA PRO A 148 3.29 6.04 0.04
C PRO A 148 2.67 6.98 1.07
N ASP A 149 2.37 6.48 2.26
CA ASP A 149 1.77 7.28 3.34
C ASP A 149 2.65 8.46 3.75
N THR A 150 3.96 8.34 3.57
CA THR A 150 4.94 9.42 3.82
C THR A 150 4.71 10.66 2.97
N VAL A 151 4.15 10.52 1.76
CA VAL A 151 3.80 11.67 0.88
C VAL A 151 2.71 12.52 1.52
N LEU A 152 1.79 11.90 2.27
CA LEU A 152 0.70 12.60 2.94
C LEU A 152 1.02 13.05 4.36
N ALA A 153 2.14 12.60 4.94
CA ALA A 153 2.49 12.88 6.33
C ALA A 153 2.58 14.39 6.65
N THR A 154 2.96 15.21 5.67
CA THR A 154 3.06 16.69 5.80
C THR A 154 2.04 17.43 4.95
N ALA A 155 1.15 16.72 4.26
CA ALA A 155 0.15 17.30 3.38
C ALA A 155 -1.03 17.88 4.19
N GLU A 156 -1.62 18.95 3.68
CA GLU A 156 -2.94 19.40 4.12
C GLU A 156 -3.99 18.55 3.41
N VAL A 157 -4.75 17.76 4.15
CA VAL A 157 -5.77 16.87 3.57
C VAL A 157 -7.16 17.45 3.80
N GLU A 158 -7.91 17.59 2.72
CA GLU A 158 -9.30 18.05 2.72
C GLU A 158 -10.21 16.91 2.26
N LEU A 159 -11.21 16.56 3.08
CA LEU A 159 -12.16 15.51 2.76
C LEU A 159 -13.24 16.02 1.78
N VAL A 160 -13.38 15.33 0.65
CA VAL A 160 -14.49 15.53 -0.29
C VAL A 160 -15.44 14.34 -0.16
N ASP A 161 -16.57 14.57 0.49
CA ASP A 161 -17.54 13.53 0.82
C ASP A 161 -18.85 13.69 0.04
N LEU A 162 -19.44 12.56 -0.33
CA LEU A 162 -20.75 12.45 -0.96
C LEU A 162 -21.43 11.17 -0.43
N PRO A 163 -22.71 11.19 -0.03
CA PRO A 163 -23.39 9.96 0.40
C PRO A 163 -23.38 8.87 -0.69
N PRO A 164 -23.20 7.58 -0.32
CA PRO A 164 -23.12 6.47 -1.27
C PRO A 164 -24.28 6.41 -2.28
N TRP A 165 -25.52 6.64 -1.81
CA TRP A 165 -26.69 6.68 -2.68
C TRP A 165 -26.62 7.79 -3.73
N ALA A 166 -26.11 8.97 -3.36
CA ALA A 166 -25.97 10.10 -4.28
C ALA A 166 -24.88 9.84 -5.33
N LEU A 167 -23.77 9.19 -4.91
CA LEU A 167 -22.70 8.77 -5.84
C LEU A 167 -23.21 7.73 -6.83
N ARG A 168 -23.97 6.74 -6.37
CA ARG A 168 -24.59 5.72 -7.24
C ARG A 168 -25.57 6.34 -8.25
N ARG A 169 -26.36 7.34 -7.82
CA ARG A 169 -27.24 8.08 -8.72
C ARG A 169 -26.44 8.80 -9.81
N ARG A 170 -25.41 9.55 -9.46
CA ARG A 170 -24.51 10.20 -10.44
C ARG A 170 -23.88 9.21 -11.42
N LEU A 171 -23.53 8.02 -10.93
CA LEU A 171 -23.02 6.96 -11.80
C LEU A 171 -24.10 6.45 -12.76
N ALA A 172 -25.31 6.21 -12.26
CA ALA A 172 -26.45 5.76 -13.08
C ALA A 172 -26.85 6.80 -14.15
N ASP A 173 -26.71 8.09 -13.82
CA ASP A 173 -26.97 9.21 -14.72
C ASP A 173 -25.83 9.41 -15.77
N GLY A 174 -24.77 8.55 -15.75
CA GLY A 174 -23.65 8.60 -16.70
C GLY A 174 -22.66 9.73 -16.48
N GLU A 175 -22.69 10.40 -15.30
CA GLU A 175 -21.81 11.54 -15.01
C GLU A 175 -20.37 11.12 -14.65
N ILE A 176 -20.10 9.82 -14.38
CA ILE A 176 -18.83 9.33 -13.89
C ILE A 176 -18.12 8.47 -14.94
N PHE A 177 -18.81 7.51 -15.53
CA PHE A 177 -18.31 6.61 -16.56
C PHE A 177 -19.20 6.65 -17.82
N PRO A 178 -18.66 6.25 -18.98
CA PRO A 178 -19.45 6.01 -20.17
C PRO A 178 -20.57 4.99 -19.93
N ALA A 179 -21.69 5.14 -20.65
CA ALA A 179 -22.92 4.36 -20.43
C ALA A 179 -22.70 2.83 -20.49
N ASP A 180 -21.79 2.37 -21.33
CA ASP A 180 -21.41 0.95 -21.48
C ASP A 180 -20.69 0.35 -20.26
N GLN A 181 -20.18 1.17 -19.36
CA GLN A 181 -19.46 0.74 -18.17
C GLN A 181 -20.28 0.88 -16.88
N VAL A 182 -21.40 1.59 -16.91
CA VAL A 182 -22.21 1.93 -15.73
C VAL A 182 -22.71 0.69 -15.01
N ASP A 183 -23.35 -0.25 -15.73
CA ASP A 183 -23.94 -1.45 -15.12
C ASP A 183 -22.89 -2.34 -14.46
N ALA A 184 -21.76 -2.54 -15.14
CA ALA A 184 -20.64 -3.31 -14.59
C ALA A 184 -20.05 -2.65 -13.34
N ALA A 185 -19.93 -1.32 -13.31
CA ALA A 185 -19.43 -0.57 -12.16
C ALA A 185 -20.39 -0.67 -10.98
N LEU A 186 -21.71 -0.49 -11.20
CA LEU A 186 -22.76 -0.60 -10.16
C LEU A 186 -22.86 -2.00 -9.56
N ALA A 187 -22.63 -3.04 -10.37
CA ALA A 187 -22.69 -4.42 -9.95
C ALA A 187 -21.46 -4.87 -9.15
N ASN A 188 -20.33 -4.19 -9.28
CA ASN A 188 -19.06 -4.58 -8.68
C ASN A 188 -18.56 -3.56 -7.65
N TYR A 189 -17.65 -2.68 -8.06
CA TYR A 189 -16.98 -1.76 -7.15
C TYR A 189 -17.95 -0.78 -6.46
N PHE A 190 -18.94 -0.26 -7.20
CA PHE A 190 -19.90 0.74 -6.72
C PHE A 190 -21.15 0.15 -6.06
N GLN A 191 -21.05 -1.07 -5.51
CA GLN A 191 -22.08 -1.58 -4.60
C GLN A 191 -22.17 -0.68 -3.35
N GLU A 192 -23.38 -0.46 -2.87
CA GLU A 192 -23.63 0.44 -1.74
C GLU A 192 -22.85 0.02 -0.48
N SER A 193 -22.76 -1.28 -0.23
CA SER A 193 -21.97 -1.84 0.88
C SER A 193 -20.48 -1.49 0.77
N ASN A 194 -19.91 -1.60 -0.43
CA ASN A 194 -18.51 -1.27 -0.67
C ASN A 194 -18.25 0.23 -0.47
N LEU A 195 -19.12 1.06 -1.06
CA LEU A 195 -19.01 2.51 -0.94
C LEU A 195 -19.17 2.99 0.50
N THR A 196 -20.09 2.38 1.27
CA THR A 196 -20.27 2.68 2.69
C THR A 196 -19.02 2.31 3.49
N ALA A 197 -18.45 1.13 3.24
CA ALA A 197 -17.24 0.68 3.93
C ALA A 197 -16.01 1.54 3.56
N LEU A 198 -15.84 1.91 2.28
CA LEU A 198 -14.77 2.81 1.85
C LEU A 198 -14.91 4.21 2.43
N ARG A 199 -16.14 4.73 2.51
CA ARG A 199 -16.42 6.01 3.15
C ARG A 199 -16.09 5.99 4.64
N GLU A 200 -16.50 4.95 5.35
CA GLU A 200 -16.15 4.76 6.77
C GLU A 200 -14.63 4.67 6.96
N LEU A 201 -13.94 3.90 6.11
CA LEU A 201 -12.48 3.80 6.12
C LEU A 201 -11.81 5.17 5.93
N THR A 202 -12.33 5.99 5.00
CA THR A 202 -11.82 7.33 4.72
C THR A 202 -12.01 8.26 5.92
N LEU A 203 -13.19 8.25 6.52
CA LEU A 203 -13.49 9.07 7.70
C LEU A 203 -12.61 8.69 8.90
N ARG A 204 -12.39 7.39 9.12
CA ARG A 204 -11.49 6.91 10.19
C ARG A 204 -10.05 7.31 9.93
N TRP A 205 -9.56 7.13 8.71
CA TRP A 205 -8.21 7.54 8.34
C TRP A 205 -8.03 9.05 8.52
N MET A 206 -9.01 9.84 8.08
CA MET A 206 -8.98 11.30 8.20
C MET A 206 -8.94 11.75 9.67
N ALA A 207 -9.72 11.14 10.54
CA ALA A 207 -9.71 11.45 11.98
C ALA A 207 -8.31 11.19 12.58
N THR A 208 -7.69 10.06 12.25
CA THR A 208 -6.32 9.74 12.69
C THR A 208 -5.32 10.75 12.13
N HIS A 209 -5.39 11.07 10.85
CA HIS A 209 -4.46 12.00 10.20
C HIS A 209 -4.52 13.42 10.77
N VAL A 210 -5.71 13.92 11.12
CA VAL A 210 -5.90 15.23 11.79
C VAL A 210 -5.25 15.22 13.16
N ASP A 211 -5.44 14.16 13.94
CA ASP A 211 -4.82 14.00 15.25
C ASP A 211 -3.30 13.96 15.13
N ASP A 212 -2.75 13.27 14.13
CA ASP A 212 -1.31 13.17 13.88
C ASP A 212 -0.71 14.53 13.53
N THR A 213 -1.36 15.27 12.64
CA THR A 213 -0.92 16.61 12.23
C THR A 213 -0.93 17.58 13.40
N LEU A 214 -1.97 17.55 14.25
CA LEU A 214 -2.07 18.39 15.44
C LEU A 214 -0.94 18.08 16.43
N ARG A 215 -0.66 16.80 16.67
CA ARG A 215 0.39 16.38 17.61
C ARG A 215 1.79 16.66 17.07
N ALA A 216 2.04 16.48 15.78
CA ALA A 216 3.30 16.86 15.16
C ALA A 216 3.57 18.38 15.32
N ARG A 217 2.53 19.21 15.17
CA ARG A 217 2.63 20.66 15.43
C ARG A 217 2.89 20.97 16.91
N LEU A 218 2.19 20.28 17.82
CA LEU A 218 2.41 20.46 19.27
C LEU A 218 3.79 19.97 19.69
N ALA A 219 4.31 18.88 19.12
CA ALA A 219 5.66 18.39 19.37
C ALA A 219 6.74 19.36 18.85
N GLN A 220 6.51 20.04 17.72
CA GLN A 220 7.40 21.09 17.21
C GLN A 220 7.36 22.37 18.05
N GLN A 221 6.27 22.66 18.75
CA GLN A 221 6.15 23.80 19.66
C GLN A 221 6.68 23.50 21.08
N ALA A 222 6.73 22.22 21.45
CA ALA A 222 7.33 21.76 22.70
C ALA A 222 8.84 21.55 22.54
N ASP A 223 9.56 22.63 22.24
CA ASP A 223 11.03 22.67 22.23
C ASP A 223 11.53 22.68 23.66
N THR A 224 11.48 21.54 24.35
CA THR A 224 12.34 21.18 25.50
C THR A 224 11.94 19.78 26.02
N GLY A 225 12.76 18.80 25.75
CA GLY A 225 13.03 17.71 26.69
C GLY A 225 11.89 16.73 27.00
N SER A 226 11.60 15.82 26.08
CA SER A 226 11.06 14.52 26.48
C SER A 226 11.40 13.47 25.40
N TRP A 227 12.47 12.75 25.64
CA TRP A 227 12.94 11.62 24.82
C TRP A 227 12.16 10.33 25.08
N GLU A 228 11.09 10.34 25.89
CA GLU A 228 10.53 9.12 26.50
C GLU A 228 9.16 8.66 26.01
N THR A 229 8.56 9.22 24.96
CA THR A 229 7.17 8.88 24.64
C THR A 229 6.86 8.48 23.20
N ARG A 230 7.85 8.11 22.39
CA ARG A 230 7.54 7.45 21.11
C ARG A 230 7.43 5.95 21.34
N GLU A 231 6.22 5.41 21.24
CA GLU A 231 6.04 3.96 21.20
C GLU A 231 6.80 3.38 20.00
N ARG A 232 7.50 2.26 20.19
CA ARG A 232 8.18 1.56 19.11
C ARG A 232 7.45 0.26 18.80
N VAL A 233 7.03 0.12 17.55
CA VAL A 233 6.33 -1.05 17.04
C VAL A 233 7.31 -1.88 16.22
N VAL A 234 7.68 -3.04 16.71
CA VAL A 234 8.54 -4.00 16.00
C VAL A 234 7.68 -4.98 15.21
N VAL A 235 7.97 -5.17 13.92
CA VAL A 235 7.34 -6.20 13.08
C VAL A 235 8.34 -7.29 12.72
N ALA A 236 7.97 -8.54 13.03
CA ALA A 236 8.79 -9.70 12.71
C ALA A 236 8.56 -10.16 11.26
N LEU A 237 9.63 -10.25 10.47
CA LEU A 237 9.61 -10.67 9.09
C LEU A 237 10.29 -12.04 8.93
N SER A 238 9.61 -12.94 8.24
CA SER A 238 10.13 -14.29 7.94
C SER A 238 10.80 -14.38 6.55
N GLY A 239 10.86 -13.30 5.77
CA GLY A 239 11.34 -13.34 4.39
C GLY A 239 10.41 -14.10 3.43
N ARG A 240 9.14 -14.29 3.78
CA ARG A 240 8.12 -14.95 2.94
C ARG A 240 7.27 -13.90 2.22
N THR A 241 6.62 -14.32 1.13
CA THR A 241 5.80 -13.44 0.29
C THR A 241 4.54 -12.88 0.98
N ASP A 242 4.13 -13.48 2.10
CA ASP A 242 2.96 -13.07 2.90
C ASP A 242 3.29 -11.98 3.95
N GLY A 243 4.56 -11.59 4.09
CA GLY A 243 5.01 -10.57 5.05
C GLY A 243 4.45 -9.17 4.80
N ASP A 244 4.09 -8.84 3.57
CA ASP A 244 3.56 -7.52 3.19
C ASP A 244 2.30 -7.13 4.00
N GLN A 245 1.41 -8.08 4.29
CA GLN A 245 0.20 -7.85 5.10
C GLN A 245 0.54 -7.52 6.56
N VAL A 246 1.56 -8.20 7.10
CA VAL A 246 2.02 -7.97 8.49
C VAL A 246 2.64 -6.58 8.60
N ILE A 247 3.48 -6.19 7.62
CA ILE A 247 4.10 -4.87 7.54
C ILE A 247 3.04 -3.77 7.52
N ARG A 248 2.05 -3.85 6.61
CA ARG A 248 0.96 -2.86 6.52
C ARG A 248 0.13 -2.80 7.80
N ARG A 249 -0.09 -3.95 8.46
CA ARG A 249 -0.81 -3.97 9.75
C ARG A 249 0.01 -3.31 10.85
N ALA A 250 1.31 -3.59 10.94
CA ALA A 250 2.21 -2.98 11.90
C ALA A 250 2.32 -1.47 11.68
N ALA A 251 2.45 -1.03 10.42
CA ALA A 251 2.48 0.39 10.06
C ALA A 251 1.21 1.13 10.51
N ARG A 252 0.02 0.54 10.30
CA ARG A 252 -1.22 1.13 10.81
C ARG A 252 -1.26 1.24 12.32
N VAL A 253 -0.74 0.23 13.03
CA VAL A 253 -0.67 0.25 14.50
C VAL A 253 0.34 1.30 14.96
N ALA A 254 1.52 1.37 14.33
CA ALA A 254 2.52 2.39 14.61
C ALA A 254 1.94 3.80 14.39
N ALA A 255 1.28 4.04 13.26
CA ALA A 255 0.62 5.30 12.96
C ALA A 255 -0.42 5.68 14.03
N HIS A 256 -1.29 4.73 14.44
CA HIS A 256 -2.30 4.98 15.48
C HIS A 256 -1.70 5.30 16.86
N ARG A 257 -0.51 4.80 17.14
CA ARG A 257 0.18 5.00 18.43
C ARG A 257 1.28 6.06 18.38
N TYR A 258 1.43 6.76 17.23
CA TYR A 258 2.51 7.74 16.99
C TYR A 258 3.89 7.14 17.20
N GLY A 259 3.96 5.83 16.96
CA GLY A 259 5.15 5.04 17.17
C GLY A 259 6.04 4.99 15.93
N GLU A 260 7.29 4.64 16.17
CA GLU A 260 8.26 4.30 15.14
C GLU A 260 8.03 2.86 14.67
N LEU A 261 8.04 2.62 13.35
CA LEU A 261 7.95 1.27 12.78
C LEU A 261 9.36 0.71 12.56
N LEU A 262 9.68 -0.38 13.27
CA LEU A 262 10.93 -1.11 13.11
C LEU A 262 10.61 -2.52 12.58
N ALA A 263 11.10 -2.88 11.42
CA ALA A 263 11.01 -4.24 10.93
C ALA A 263 12.27 -5.02 11.28
N VAL A 264 12.14 -6.29 11.66
CA VAL A 264 13.27 -7.14 12.00
C VAL A 264 13.18 -8.50 11.31
N HIS A 265 14.25 -8.88 10.63
CA HIS A 265 14.47 -10.22 10.11
C HIS A 265 15.57 -10.92 10.93
N VAL A 266 15.26 -12.08 11.52
CA VAL A 266 16.22 -12.84 12.31
C VAL A 266 16.84 -13.94 11.46
N VAL A 267 18.14 -13.87 11.26
CA VAL A 267 18.94 -14.88 10.56
C VAL A 267 19.46 -15.90 11.58
N THR A 268 19.10 -17.17 11.38
CA THR A 268 19.63 -18.27 12.18
C THR A 268 20.59 -19.11 11.33
N GLY A 269 21.69 -19.57 11.91
CA GLY A 269 22.72 -20.31 11.15
C GLY A 269 22.27 -21.66 10.58
N SER A 270 21.04 -22.11 10.85
CA SER A 270 20.49 -23.41 10.48
C SER A 270 19.35 -23.35 9.45
N GLU A 271 18.86 -22.18 9.05
CA GLU A 271 17.77 -22.07 8.07
C GLU A 271 18.31 -21.57 6.71
N PRO A 272 17.77 -22.11 5.59
CA PRO A 272 18.01 -21.49 4.30
C PRO A 272 17.55 -20.03 4.35
N VAL A 273 18.40 -19.13 3.92
CA VAL A 273 18.08 -17.70 3.76
C VAL A 273 16.72 -17.59 3.07
N GLY A 274 15.78 -16.87 3.70
CA GLY A 274 14.48 -16.61 3.10
C GLY A 274 14.61 -16.05 1.68
N ASP A 275 13.51 -16.01 0.92
CA ASP A 275 13.53 -15.49 -0.45
C ASP A 275 14.11 -14.06 -0.45
N ALA A 276 15.35 -13.90 -0.94
CA ALA A 276 16.06 -12.63 -0.98
C ALA A 276 15.27 -11.56 -1.75
N ALA A 277 14.52 -11.96 -2.78
CA ALA A 277 13.66 -11.07 -3.54
C ALA A 277 12.45 -10.60 -2.71
N ALA A 278 11.90 -11.47 -1.85
CA ALA A 278 10.83 -11.10 -0.92
C ALA A 278 11.35 -10.11 0.14
N LEU A 279 12.51 -10.34 0.70
CA LEU A 279 13.12 -9.43 1.69
C LEU A 279 13.45 -8.05 1.09
N THR A 280 13.97 -8.02 -0.15
CA THR A 280 14.21 -6.74 -0.85
C THR A 280 12.93 -5.94 -1.02
N ARG A 281 11.86 -6.59 -1.52
CA ARG A 281 10.54 -5.95 -1.66
C ARG A 281 9.96 -5.50 -0.32
N GLN A 282 10.12 -6.31 0.74
CA GLN A 282 9.67 -5.96 2.08
C GLN A 282 10.46 -4.79 2.67
N ARG A 283 11.76 -4.67 2.37
CA ARG A 283 12.57 -3.51 2.75
C ARG A 283 12.06 -2.24 2.09
N GLU A 284 11.77 -2.29 0.80
CA GLU A 284 11.19 -1.16 0.06
C GLU A 284 9.84 -0.76 0.66
N LEU A 285 8.95 -1.72 0.92
CA LEU A 285 7.65 -1.46 1.52
C LEU A 285 7.75 -0.87 2.93
N VAL A 286 8.67 -1.32 3.77
CA VAL A 286 8.90 -0.77 5.11
C VAL A 286 9.37 0.68 5.00
N ALA A 287 10.29 0.98 4.07
CA ALA A 287 10.77 2.34 3.83
C ALA A 287 9.65 3.27 3.31
N GLU A 288 8.82 2.80 2.39
CA GLU A 288 7.64 3.53 1.88
C GLU A 288 6.63 3.87 2.99
N LEU A 289 6.53 3.02 4.01
CA LEU A 289 5.67 3.22 5.18
C LEU A 289 6.37 3.97 6.33
N GLY A 290 7.55 4.53 6.07
CA GLY A 290 8.29 5.37 7.03
C GLY A 290 9.04 4.59 8.12
N GLY A 291 9.26 3.29 7.93
CA GLY A 291 9.98 2.43 8.87
C GLY A 291 11.40 2.07 8.40
N THR A 292 12.11 1.30 9.23
CA THR A 292 13.44 0.77 8.94
C THR A 292 13.48 -0.76 9.10
N LEU A 293 14.21 -1.46 8.23
CA LEU A 293 14.43 -2.92 8.33
C LEU A 293 15.82 -3.21 8.89
N HIS A 294 15.85 -4.04 9.92
CA HIS A 294 17.05 -4.54 10.59
C HIS A 294 17.20 -6.04 10.39
N GLU A 295 18.43 -6.51 10.15
CA GLU A 295 18.77 -7.92 10.09
C GLU A 295 19.59 -8.27 11.35
N VAL A 296 19.14 -9.26 12.11
CA VAL A 296 19.74 -9.65 13.38
C VAL A 296 20.12 -11.13 13.33
N THR A 297 21.39 -11.47 13.64
CA THR A 297 21.82 -12.86 13.76
C THR A 297 21.60 -13.35 15.19
N ALA A 298 20.88 -14.47 15.34
CA ALA A 298 20.63 -15.05 16.65
C ALA A 298 20.62 -16.58 16.61
N GLY A 299 20.74 -17.22 17.76
CA GLY A 299 20.70 -18.69 17.88
C GLY A 299 19.31 -19.27 17.61
N ASP A 300 18.25 -18.52 17.87
CA ASP A 300 16.87 -18.86 17.54
C ASP A 300 16.02 -17.61 17.25
N VAL A 301 14.93 -17.78 16.49
CA VAL A 301 14.07 -16.68 16.08
C VAL A 301 13.39 -15.97 17.27
N PRO A 302 12.72 -16.66 18.23
CA PRO A 302 12.10 -15.99 19.37
C PRO A 302 13.07 -15.18 20.22
N GLY A 303 14.25 -15.72 20.49
CA GLY A 303 15.30 -15.05 21.27
C GLY A 303 15.80 -13.79 20.57
N GLY A 304 16.08 -13.87 19.26
CA GLY A 304 16.54 -12.75 18.45
C GLY A 304 15.48 -11.63 18.37
N LEU A 305 14.21 -11.96 18.14
CA LEU A 305 13.12 -11.00 18.10
C LEU A 305 12.96 -10.25 19.42
N LEU A 306 12.94 -10.97 20.54
CA LEU A 306 12.76 -10.37 21.86
C LEU A 306 13.98 -9.56 22.31
N ALA A 307 15.18 -10.03 21.98
CA ALA A 307 16.41 -9.29 22.26
C ALA A 307 16.44 -7.95 21.51
N PHE A 308 16.10 -7.96 20.21
CA PHE A 308 15.98 -6.76 19.41
C PHE A 308 14.90 -5.82 19.95
N ALA A 309 13.69 -6.35 20.22
CA ALA A 309 12.58 -5.54 20.71
C ALA A 309 12.92 -4.86 22.06
N ARG A 310 13.63 -5.56 22.95
CA ARG A 310 14.10 -4.97 24.22
C ARG A 310 15.20 -3.93 24.02
N ALA A 311 16.17 -4.18 23.13
CA ALA A 311 17.26 -3.25 22.83
C ALA A 311 16.72 -1.94 22.25
N GLU A 312 15.66 -2.03 21.43
CA GLU A 312 14.99 -0.89 20.85
C GLU A 312 13.88 -0.31 21.75
N HIS A 313 13.73 -0.77 22.98
CA HIS A 313 12.65 -0.35 23.90
C HIS A 313 11.27 -0.41 23.27
N ALA A 314 11.00 -1.46 22.47
CA ALA A 314 9.72 -1.64 21.81
C ALA A 314 8.60 -1.95 22.82
N THR A 315 7.47 -1.28 22.64
CA THR A 315 6.27 -1.51 23.45
C THR A 315 5.36 -2.57 22.83
N LEU A 316 5.49 -2.79 21.51
CA LEU A 316 4.67 -3.71 20.75
C LEU A 316 5.47 -4.54 19.75
N LEU A 317 5.24 -5.85 19.73
CA LEU A 317 5.77 -6.77 18.75
C LEU A 317 4.63 -7.35 17.88
N VAL A 318 4.68 -7.14 16.57
CA VAL A 318 3.71 -7.66 15.61
C VAL A 318 4.29 -8.89 14.91
N VAL A 319 3.57 -10.02 14.98
CA VAL A 319 4.03 -11.31 14.43
C VAL A 319 2.95 -11.87 13.49
N GLY A 320 3.32 -12.27 12.29
CA GLY A 320 2.46 -13.02 11.38
C GLY A 320 2.39 -14.51 11.74
N THR A 321 1.19 -15.09 11.66
CA THR A 321 1.03 -16.55 11.77
C THR A 321 0.45 -17.09 10.48
N SER A 322 1.14 -18.10 9.86
CA SER A 322 0.51 -18.90 8.82
C SER A 322 -0.41 -19.94 9.45
N THR A 323 -1.52 -20.26 8.80
CA THR A 323 -2.43 -21.35 9.16
C THR A 323 -1.80 -22.72 8.88
N SER A 324 -0.69 -23.02 9.55
CA SER A 324 -0.09 -24.35 9.48
C SER A 324 -0.96 -25.38 10.21
N PRO A 325 -1.11 -26.64 9.72
CA PRO A 325 -1.92 -27.67 10.36
C PRO A 325 -1.59 -27.83 11.84
N TRP A 326 -2.62 -27.96 12.68
CA TRP A 326 -2.54 -28.00 14.16
C TRP A 326 -1.51 -29.01 14.72
N TRP A 327 -1.25 -30.12 14.03
CA TRP A 327 -0.31 -31.15 14.46
C TRP A 327 1.17 -30.69 14.37
N ARG A 328 1.54 -29.76 13.44
CA ARG A 328 2.89 -29.17 13.41
C ARG A 328 3.14 -28.20 14.58
N ARG A 329 2.08 -27.59 15.11
CA ARG A 329 2.16 -26.76 16.32
C ARG A 329 2.43 -27.60 17.57
N LEU A 330 1.95 -28.85 17.59
CA LEU A 330 2.11 -29.75 18.72
C LEU A 330 3.54 -30.31 18.85
N LEU A 331 4.21 -30.56 17.70
CA LEU A 331 5.52 -31.20 17.67
C LEU A 331 6.71 -30.24 17.90
N ASN A 332 6.58 -28.94 17.58
CA ASN A 332 7.72 -27.99 17.60
C ASN A 332 7.63 -26.88 18.66
N GLY A 333 6.76 -26.95 19.67
CA GLY A 333 6.57 -25.85 20.63
C GLY A 333 6.46 -24.51 19.89
N SER A 334 5.24 -23.99 19.67
CA SER A 334 5.02 -22.89 18.74
C SER A 334 5.95 -21.70 19.03
N ILE A 335 6.67 -21.21 18.03
CA ILE A 335 7.50 -19.98 18.08
C ILE A 335 6.72 -18.85 18.76
N LEU A 336 5.44 -18.69 18.40
CA LEU A 336 4.54 -17.73 19.00
C LEU A 336 4.34 -17.95 20.51
N GLY A 337 4.13 -19.21 20.95
CA GLY A 337 3.97 -19.51 22.38
C GLY A 337 5.23 -19.21 23.19
N ARG A 338 6.41 -19.32 22.59
CA ARG A 338 7.69 -18.92 23.22
C ARG A 338 7.82 -17.39 23.29
N ILE A 339 7.46 -16.68 22.21
CA ILE A 339 7.45 -15.22 22.18
C ILE A 339 6.50 -14.68 23.25
N VAL A 340 5.25 -15.11 23.28
CA VAL A 340 4.24 -14.63 24.25
C VAL A 340 4.64 -14.90 25.70
N ARG A 341 5.23 -16.07 25.98
CA ARG A 341 5.68 -16.38 27.36
C ARG A 341 6.89 -15.57 27.81
N ALA A 342 7.71 -15.14 26.88
CA ALA A 342 8.97 -14.43 27.16
C ALA A 342 8.92 -12.94 26.85
N SER A 343 7.78 -12.40 26.38
CA SER A 343 7.64 -10.98 25.98
C SER A 343 7.73 -10.00 27.17
N GLY A 344 7.33 -10.44 28.37
CA GLY A 344 7.31 -9.54 29.54
C GLY A 344 6.34 -8.38 29.33
N ASP A 345 6.85 -7.15 29.41
CA ASP A 345 6.07 -5.91 29.25
C ASP A 345 5.81 -5.52 27.78
N ILE A 346 6.31 -6.32 26.81
CA ILE A 346 6.10 -6.08 25.39
C ILE A 346 4.77 -6.72 24.97
N ASP A 347 3.82 -5.91 24.51
CA ASP A 347 2.57 -6.39 23.92
C ASP A 347 2.86 -7.22 22.65
N VAL A 348 2.14 -8.33 22.45
CA VAL A 348 2.31 -9.17 21.25
C VAL A 348 1.02 -9.18 20.43
N HIS A 349 1.05 -8.56 19.26
CA HIS A 349 -0.03 -8.62 18.29
C HIS A 349 0.20 -9.71 17.26
N VAL A 350 -0.75 -10.64 17.17
CA VAL A 350 -0.70 -11.75 16.23
C VAL A 350 -1.59 -11.44 15.04
N VAL A 351 -0.99 -11.40 13.84
CA VAL A 351 -1.70 -11.20 12.58
C VAL A 351 -1.89 -12.55 11.91
N SER A 352 -3.14 -12.95 11.71
CA SER A 352 -3.51 -14.14 10.96
C SER A 352 -3.28 -13.89 9.47
N LEU A 353 -2.48 -14.73 8.82
CA LEU A 353 -2.21 -14.68 7.38
C LEU A 353 -3.14 -15.68 6.69
N ASP A 354 -4.04 -15.20 5.82
CA ASP A 354 -4.91 -16.05 5.00
C ASP A 354 -4.10 -16.65 3.85
N GLU A 355 -4.01 -17.97 3.80
CA GLU A 355 -3.36 -18.72 2.69
C GLU A 355 -4.01 -18.47 1.32
N ALA A 356 -5.25 -18.01 1.27
CA ALA A 356 -5.96 -17.72 0.04
C ALA A 356 -5.32 -16.61 -0.83
N SER A 357 -4.53 -15.73 -0.23
CA SER A 357 -3.82 -14.67 -0.97
C SER A 357 -2.47 -15.14 -1.52
N ALA A 358 -1.82 -16.11 -0.89
CA ALA A 358 -0.54 -16.66 -1.31
C ALA A 358 -0.67 -17.63 -2.50
N GLU A 359 -1.79 -18.35 -2.60
CA GLU A 359 -2.04 -19.31 -3.70
C GLU A 359 -2.28 -18.65 -5.06
N ARG A 360 -2.71 -17.39 -5.09
CA ARG A 360 -2.96 -16.65 -6.34
C ARG A 360 -1.69 -16.12 -7.02
N LEU A 361 -0.56 -16.13 -6.33
CA LEU A 361 0.75 -15.69 -6.83
C LEU A 361 1.73 -16.84 -7.06
N ALA A 362 1.38 -18.07 -6.69
CA ALA A 362 2.20 -19.24 -6.97
C ALA A 362 2.11 -19.62 -8.46
N PRO A 363 3.24 -19.92 -9.14
CA PRO A 363 3.17 -20.50 -10.47
C PRO A 363 2.36 -21.79 -10.43
N PRO A 364 1.62 -22.15 -11.51
CA PRO A 364 0.78 -23.33 -11.53
C PRO A 364 1.59 -24.55 -11.12
N ARG A 365 1.24 -25.15 -10.00
CA ARG A 365 1.85 -26.40 -9.53
C ARG A 365 1.67 -27.44 -10.64
N ALA A 366 2.74 -28.08 -11.05
CA ALA A 366 2.68 -29.22 -11.94
C ALA A 366 1.63 -30.22 -11.40
N PRO A 367 0.76 -30.77 -12.23
CA PRO A 367 -0.36 -31.59 -11.78
C PRO A 367 0.19 -32.76 -10.94
N SER A 368 -0.14 -32.76 -9.66
CA SER A 368 0.22 -33.85 -8.76
C SER A 368 -0.51 -35.11 -9.25
N LEU A 369 0.23 -36.16 -9.54
CA LEU A 369 -0.34 -37.46 -9.93
C LEU A 369 -1.37 -37.86 -8.87
N PRO A 370 -2.58 -38.30 -9.29
CA PRO A 370 -3.62 -38.74 -8.39
C PRO A 370 -3.12 -39.86 -7.50
N LEU A 371 -3.59 -39.90 -6.26
CA LEU A 371 -3.16 -40.82 -5.19
C LEU A 371 -3.06 -42.28 -5.67
N ARG A 372 -4.02 -42.68 -6.55
CA ARG A 372 -4.08 -44.00 -7.16
C ARG A 372 -2.84 -44.31 -8.04
N ARG A 373 -2.31 -43.31 -8.77
CA ARG A 373 -1.10 -43.46 -9.58
C ARG A 373 0.16 -43.52 -8.73
N ARG A 374 0.19 -42.80 -7.59
CA ARG A 374 1.30 -42.85 -6.62
C ARG A 374 1.35 -44.21 -5.92
N LEU A 375 0.19 -44.78 -5.55
CA LEU A 375 0.08 -46.10 -4.97
C LEU A 375 0.52 -47.20 -5.97
N VAL A 376 0.09 -47.08 -7.22
CA VAL A 376 0.50 -48.02 -8.30
C VAL A 376 1.99 -47.94 -8.55
N ALA A 377 2.58 -46.76 -8.58
CA ALA A 377 4.04 -46.56 -8.73
C ALA A 377 4.82 -47.16 -7.55
N LEU A 378 4.33 -46.99 -6.32
CA LEU A 378 4.94 -47.56 -5.10
C LEU A 378 4.85 -49.10 -5.10
N VAL A 379 3.73 -49.67 -5.51
CA VAL A 379 3.54 -51.13 -5.63
C VAL A 379 4.41 -51.70 -6.76
N LEU A 380 4.52 -51.02 -7.89
CA LEU A 380 5.37 -51.44 -9.00
C LEU A 380 6.87 -51.32 -8.61
N ALA A 381 7.27 -50.28 -7.86
CA ALA A 381 8.66 -50.17 -7.40
C ALA A 381 8.98 -51.20 -6.29
N GLY A 382 8.03 -51.43 -5.36
CA GLY A 382 8.24 -52.33 -4.22
C GLY A 382 8.18 -53.80 -4.54
N LEU A 383 7.39 -54.20 -5.53
CA LEU A 383 7.24 -55.59 -5.96
C LEU A 383 8.01 -55.89 -7.26
N GLY A 384 8.07 -54.95 -8.19
CA GLY A 384 8.69 -55.12 -9.49
C GLY A 384 10.21 -55.20 -9.43
N LEU A 385 10.85 -54.38 -8.62
CA LEU A 385 12.35 -54.41 -8.45
C LEU A 385 12.83 -55.70 -7.82
N PRO A 386 12.27 -56.22 -6.71
CA PRO A 386 12.68 -57.51 -6.16
C PRO A 386 12.39 -58.70 -7.10
N ALA A 387 11.25 -58.70 -7.81
CA ALA A 387 10.89 -59.72 -8.78
C ALA A 387 11.87 -59.77 -9.96
N LEU A 388 12.25 -58.56 -10.46
CA LEU A 388 13.21 -58.45 -11.56
C LEU A 388 14.62 -58.91 -11.10
N THR A 389 15.00 -58.59 -9.87
CA THR A 389 16.27 -59.05 -9.29
C THR A 389 16.29 -60.56 -9.09
N GLY A 390 15.15 -61.14 -8.64
CA GLY A 390 15.02 -62.60 -8.46
C GLY A 390 15.06 -63.41 -9.79
N VAL A 391 14.61 -62.79 -10.90
CA VAL A 391 14.67 -63.39 -12.22
C VAL A 391 16.06 -63.24 -12.86
N LEU A 392 16.79 -62.19 -12.58
CA LEU A 392 18.10 -61.92 -13.15
C LEU A 392 19.26 -62.61 -12.39
N LEU A 393 19.09 -62.96 -11.10
CA LEU A 393 20.10 -63.66 -10.30
C LEU A 393 20.49 -65.04 -10.87
N PRO A 394 19.55 -65.90 -11.32
CA PRO A 394 19.93 -67.23 -11.90
C PRO A 394 20.46 -67.17 -13.33
N LEU A 395 20.46 -66.01 -14.01
CA LEU A 395 20.98 -65.82 -15.37
C LEU A 395 22.44 -65.34 -15.38
N ARG A 396 23.06 -65.25 -14.21
CA ARG A 396 24.44 -64.72 -14.01
C ARG A 396 25.48 -65.84 -13.86
N ASP A 397 25.09 -67.10 -13.83
CA ASP A 397 25.97 -68.28 -13.84
C ASP A 397 26.13 -68.87 -15.23
#